data_0b2450fb353a1d8abd62e65e32b4d6b4
#
_entry.id   0b2450fb353a1d8abd62e65e32b4d6b4
#
_cell.length_a   1.000
_cell.length_b   1.000
_cell.length_c   1.000
_cell.angle_alpha   90.00
_cell.angle_beta   90.00
_cell.angle_gamma   90.00
#
_symmetry.space_group_name_H-M   'P 1'
#
loop_
_entity.id
_entity.type
_entity.pdbx_description
1 polymer ?
#
loop_
_entity_poly.entity_id
_entity_poly.type
_entity_poly.pdbx_seq_one_letter_code
_entity_poly.pdbx_strand_id
1 'polypeptide(L)'
;NLPVNDFLSDATPRIQAWGQGVKSIINAQAPRTDYDWSEYVGRFQQPMVSHEIGQWCVYPNFKEMAKYDGVMRPRNFEIFQETLAENGMAHLADSFLLASGKLQALCYKADIEAALRTKDFGGFQLLGLSDFPGQGTALVGVLDAFWEEKGYIRPEEYRRFCNSTVPVPVSYTH
;
A
#
# COMPACT_ATOMS: atom_id res chain seq x y z
N ASN A 1 28.74 12.64 -19.39
CA ASN A 1 27.36 12.74 -19.88
C ASN A 1 26.63 11.49 -19.41
N LEU A 2 25.81 11.61 -18.36
CA LEU A 2 24.87 10.57 -18.02
C LEU A 2 23.79 10.50 -19.12
N PRO A 3 23.30 9.31 -19.46
CA PRO A 3 22.21 9.20 -20.42
C PRO A 3 21.01 10.02 -19.89
N VAL A 4 20.37 10.75 -20.78
CA VAL A 4 19.13 11.48 -20.46
C VAL A 4 18.05 10.43 -20.25
N ASN A 5 17.57 10.30 -19.03
CA ASN A 5 16.42 9.44 -18.72
C ASN A 5 15.14 10.20 -19.04
N ASP A 6 14.16 9.51 -19.59
CA ASP A 6 12.84 10.07 -19.89
C ASP A 6 12.04 10.35 -18.60
N PHE A 7 12.31 9.62 -17.53
CA PHE A 7 11.72 9.81 -16.20
C PHE A 7 12.69 9.35 -15.10
N LEU A 8 12.41 9.74 -13.87
CA LEU A 8 13.10 9.29 -12.67
C LEU A 8 12.17 8.41 -11.85
N SER A 9 12.71 7.32 -11.30
CA SER A 9 12.01 6.46 -10.34
C SER A 9 12.66 6.62 -8.97
N ASP A 10 11.88 7.02 -7.96
CA ASP A 10 12.40 7.29 -6.62
C ASP A 10 11.41 6.83 -5.53
N ALA A 11 11.95 6.31 -4.44
CA ALA A 11 11.17 5.83 -3.30
C ALA A 11 10.82 6.92 -2.28
N THR A 12 11.29 8.15 -2.47
CA THR A 12 11.05 9.25 -1.54
C THR A 12 9.61 9.78 -1.59
N PRO A 13 8.99 9.99 -2.77
CA PRO A 13 7.65 10.56 -2.83
C PRO A 13 6.58 9.51 -2.53
N ARG A 14 6.50 9.08 -1.27
CA ARG A 14 5.47 8.20 -0.72
C ARG A 14 5.21 8.52 0.74
N ILE A 15 3.99 8.32 1.22
CA ILE A 15 3.59 8.69 2.60
C ILE A 15 4.16 7.75 3.66
N GLN A 16 4.53 6.53 3.28
CA GLN A 16 5.25 5.61 4.15
C GLN A 16 6.72 5.57 3.72
N ALA A 17 7.59 6.19 4.51
CA ALA A 17 9.03 6.14 4.26
C ALA A 17 9.64 4.89 4.91
N TRP A 18 10.44 4.17 4.14
CA TRP A 18 11.16 2.99 4.59
C TRP A 18 12.09 3.32 5.75
N GLY A 19 12.07 2.51 6.79
CA GLY A 19 12.94 2.66 7.95
C GLY A 19 12.63 3.87 8.85
N GLN A 20 11.63 4.66 8.55
CA GLN A 20 11.27 5.84 9.36
C GLN A 20 10.22 5.55 10.46
N GLY A 21 9.51 4.41 10.39
CA GLY A 21 8.54 4.01 11.40
C GLY A 21 7.55 5.12 11.76
N VAL A 22 7.52 5.51 13.03
CA VAL A 22 6.64 6.57 13.53
C VAL A 22 6.92 7.96 12.98
N LYS A 23 8.06 8.19 12.34
CA LYS A 23 8.42 9.47 11.70
C LYS A 23 7.92 9.57 10.26
N SER A 24 7.41 8.48 9.67
CA SER A 24 6.80 8.55 8.34
C SER A 24 5.59 9.49 8.37
N ILE A 25 5.26 10.09 7.24
CA ILE A 25 4.18 11.09 7.13
C ILE A 25 2.86 10.56 7.69
N ILE A 26 2.53 9.29 7.38
CA ILE A 26 1.29 8.66 7.83
C ILE A 26 1.18 8.56 9.35
N ASN A 27 2.29 8.49 10.07
CA ASN A 27 2.34 8.36 11.53
C ASN A 27 2.70 9.67 12.23
N ALA A 28 3.37 10.59 11.54
CA ALA A 28 3.96 11.78 12.15
C ALA A 28 3.00 12.97 12.25
N GLN A 29 1.89 12.95 11.54
CA GLN A 29 0.92 14.05 11.50
C GLN A 29 -0.51 13.57 11.35
N ALA A 30 -1.48 14.41 11.68
CA ALA A 30 -2.88 14.13 11.46
C ALA A 30 -3.17 13.86 9.96
N PRO A 31 -4.17 13.01 9.63
CA PRO A 31 -4.57 12.78 8.25
C PRO A 31 -4.91 14.09 7.54
N ARG A 32 -4.37 14.27 6.33
CA ARG A 32 -4.57 15.47 5.50
C ARG A 32 -4.97 15.05 4.09
N THR A 33 -5.77 15.88 3.43
CA THR A 33 -6.20 15.69 2.04
C THR A 33 -5.57 16.70 1.08
N ASP A 34 -4.78 17.63 1.59
CA ASP A 34 -4.12 18.71 0.84
C ASP A 34 -2.62 18.46 0.62
N TYR A 35 -2.13 17.28 0.98
CA TYR A 35 -0.73 16.92 0.85
C TYR A 35 -0.38 16.59 -0.62
N ASP A 36 0.74 17.10 -1.10
CA ASP A 36 1.32 16.77 -2.40
C ASP A 36 2.86 16.72 -2.35
N TRP A 37 3.48 16.38 -3.48
CA TRP A 37 4.92 16.25 -3.63
C TRP A 37 5.57 17.38 -4.43
N SER A 38 4.87 18.50 -4.66
CA SER A 38 5.31 19.57 -5.55
C SER A 38 6.70 20.13 -5.18
N GLU A 39 6.99 20.28 -3.88
CA GLU A 39 8.30 20.71 -3.42
C GLU A 39 9.41 19.73 -3.77
N TYR A 40 9.14 18.43 -3.65
CA TYR A 40 10.11 17.38 -3.97
C TYR A 40 10.34 17.26 -5.48
N VAL A 41 9.28 17.15 -6.24
CA VAL A 41 9.29 16.94 -7.70
C VAL A 41 9.89 18.15 -8.43
N GLY A 42 9.62 19.37 -7.95
CA GLY A 42 10.14 20.60 -8.52
C GLY A 42 11.67 20.75 -8.49
N ARG A 43 12.38 19.83 -7.83
CA ARG A 43 13.86 19.78 -7.82
C ARG A 43 14.42 19.11 -9.08
N PHE A 44 13.59 18.47 -9.86
CA PHE A 44 13.97 17.64 -11.02
C PHE A 44 13.35 18.20 -12.30
N GLN A 45 14.01 17.98 -13.42
CA GLN A 45 13.50 18.36 -14.74
C GLN A 45 12.67 17.25 -15.40
N GLN A 46 12.97 16.00 -15.05
CA GLN A 46 12.27 14.84 -15.58
C GLN A 46 11.03 14.53 -14.73
N PRO A 47 9.98 13.97 -15.33
CA PRO A 47 8.83 13.44 -14.58
C PRO A 47 9.28 12.41 -13.54
N MET A 48 8.75 12.53 -12.33
CA MET A 48 9.06 11.62 -11.23
C MET A 48 8.00 10.52 -11.14
N VAL A 49 8.43 9.26 -11.01
CA VAL A 49 7.58 8.12 -10.71
C VAL A 49 7.88 7.66 -9.29
N SER A 50 6.86 7.61 -8.43
CA SER A 50 7.00 7.06 -7.09
C SER A 50 7.21 5.55 -7.16
N HIS A 51 8.32 5.08 -6.59
CA HIS A 51 8.71 3.67 -6.60
C HIS A 51 8.17 2.93 -5.38
N GLU A 52 7.52 1.79 -5.60
CA GLU A 52 7.08 0.86 -4.55
C GLU A 52 6.15 1.47 -3.49
N ILE A 53 5.08 2.14 -3.91
CA ILE A 53 4.05 2.54 -2.95
C ILE A 53 3.26 1.31 -2.45
N GLY A 54 2.62 1.43 -1.28
CA GLY A 54 1.70 0.42 -0.76
C GLY A 54 2.38 -0.67 0.08
N GLN A 55 3.40 -0.34 0.85
CA GLN A 55 4.07 -1.29 1.75
C GLN A 55 3.37 -1.38 3.12
N TRP A 56 2.03 -1.42 3.14
CA TRP A 56 1.24 -1.60 4.37
C TRP A 56 0.76 -3.05 4.47
N CYS A 57 1.28 -3.77 5.45
CA CYS A 57 0.90 -5.17 5.66
C CYS A 57 -0.54 -5.28 6.17
N VAL A 58 -1.23 -6.28 5.64
CA VAL A 58 -2.54 -6.71 6.09
C VAL A 58 -2.38 -7.92 7.01
N TYR A 59 -3.23 -8.07 8.02
CA TYR A 59 -3.24 -9.26 8.86
C TYR A 59 -3.56 -10.50 8.02
N PRO A 60 -2.92 -11.66 8.26
CA PRO A 60 -3.10 -12.84 7.44
C PRO A 60 -4.55 -13.33 7.34
N ASN A 61 -4.98 -13.69 6.15
CA ASN A 61 -6.22 -14.42 5.94
C ASN A 61 -5.96 -15.92 6.08
N PHE A 62 -6.26 -16.51 7.23
CA PHE A 62 -5.97 -17.92 7.49
C PHE A 62 -6.74 -18.88 6.56
N LYS A 63 -7.80 -18.43 5.88
CA LYS A 63 -8.51 -19.23 4.88
C LYS A 63 -7.64 -19.52 3.64
N GLU A 64 -6.61 -18.72 3.39
CA GLU A 64 -5.67 -18.95 2.29
C GLU A 64 -4.81 -20.21 2.49
N MET A 65 -4.60 -20.63 3.75
CA MET A 65 -3.77 -21.81 4.02
C MET A 65 -4.24 -23.07 3.27
N ALA A 66 -5.54 -23.22 3.08
CA ALA A 66 -6.12 -24.35 2.35
C ALA A 66 -5.80 -24.37 0.85
N LYS A 67 -5.31 -23.24 0.30
CA LYS A 67 -4.94 -23.13 -1.12
C LYS A 67 -3.51 -23.63 -1.40
N TYR A 68 -2.71 -23.82 -0.35
CA TYR A 68 -1.33 -24.30 -0.45
C TYR A 68 -1.30 -25.82 -0.46
N ASP A 69 -1.61 -26.43 -1.59
CA ASP A 69 -1.68 -27.89 -1.81
C ASP A 69 -0.42 -28.47 -2.47
N GLY A 70 0.56 -27.63 -2.78
CA GLY A 70 1.82 -28.00 -3.42
C GLY A 70 2.98 -28.18 -2.45
N VAL A 71 4.18 -27.93 -2.95
CA VAL A 71 5.43 -28.05 -2.18
C VAL A 71 5.65 -26.90 -1.16
N MET A 72 4.99 -25.77 -1.38
CA MET A 72 5.07 -24.62 -0.48
C MET A 72 4.08 -24.79 0.68
N ARG A 73 4.60 -24.62 1.89
CA ARG A 73 3.79 -24.62 3.11
C ARG A 73 3.65 -23.17 3.61
N PRO A 74 2.45 -22.71 3.97
CA PRO A 74 2.20 -21.36 4.46
C PRO A 74 2.61 -21.21 5.95
N ARG A 75 3.86 -21.51 6.28
CA ARG A 75 4.37 -21.54 7.66
C ARG A 75 4.25 -20.20 8.37
N ASN A 76 4.37 -19.10 7.64
CA ASN A 76 4.11 -17.76 8.15
C ASN A 76 2.67 -17.63 8.70
N PHE A 77 1.66 -18.10 7.97
CA PHE A 77 0.27 -18.05 8.42
C PHE A 77 0.01 -18.95 9.62
N GLU A 78 0.61 -20.16 9.62
CA GLU A 78 0.52 -21.07 10.77
C GLU A 78 1.06 -20.42 12.04
N ILE A 79 2.23 -19.77 11.98
CA ILE A 79 2.84 -19.07 13.13
C ILE A 79 1.93 -17.93 13.62
N PHE A 80 1.38 -17.13 12.71
CA PHE A 80 0.45 -16.07 13.09
C PHE A 80 -0.82 -16.63 13.76
N GLN A 81 -1.35 -17.73 13.24
CA GLN A 81 -2.54 -18.37 13.80
C GLN A 81 -2.26 -18.98 15.18
N GLU A 82 -1.14 -19.69 15.34
CA GLU A 82 -0.68 -20.24 16.60
C GLU A 82 -0.52 -19.12 17.65
N THR A 83 0.22 -18.06 17.32
CA THR A 83 0.44 -16.91 18.22
C THR A 83 -0.86 -16.19 18.58
N LEU A 84 -1.79 -16.05 17.64
CA LEU A 84 -3.08 -15.42 17.91
C LEU A 84 -3.90 -16.25 18.91
N ALA A 85 -3.88 -17.58 18.75
CA ALA A 85 -4.57 -18.50 19.66
C ALA A 85 -3.96 -18.50 21.07
N GLU A 86 -2.63 -18.54 21.16
CA GLU A 86 -1.89 -18.45 22.43
C GLU A 86 -2.22 -17.20 23.23
N ASN A 87 -2.49 -16.08 22.54
CA ASN A 87 -2.92 -14.83 23.15
C ASN A 87 -4.44 -14.73 23.39
N GLY A 88 -5.20 -15.81 23.19
CA GLY A 88 -6.65 -15.86 23.43
C GLY A 88 -7.48 -15.05 22.41
N MET A 89 -6.90 -14.63 21.29
CA MET A 89 -7.53 -13.73 20.33
C MET A 89 -7.94 -14.42 19.01
N ALA A 90 -7.94 -15.75 18.95
CA ALA A 90 -8.26 -16.50 17.72
C ALA A 90 -9.59 -16.06 17.07
N HIS A 91 -10.59 -15.70 17.89
CA HIS A 91 -11.91 -15.23 17.44
C HIS A 91 -11.87 -13.86 16.75
N LEU A 92 -10.78 -13.12 16.83
CA LEU A 92 -10.61 -11.80 16.22
C LEU A 92 -9.90 -11.83 14.84
N ALA A 93 -9.51 -13.00 14.35
CA ALA A 93 -8.72 -13.13 13.11
C ALA A 93 -9.33 -12.38 11.91
N ASP A 94 -10.62 -12.63 11.62
CA ASP A 94 -11.33 -11.95 10.53
C ASP A 94 -11.45 -10.44 10.76
N SER A 95 -11.62 -10.01 12.02
CA SER A 95 -11.66 -8.58 12.38
C SER A 95 -10.32 -7.88 12.14
N PHE A 96 -9.22 -8.53 12.49
CA PHE A 96 -7.87 -8.00 12.24
C PHE A 96 -7.57 -7.92 10.74
N LEU A 97 -7.94 -8.93 9.97
CA LEU A 97 -7.83 -8.90 8.51
C LEU A 97 -8.60 -7.69 7.94
N LEU A 98 -9.88 -7.56 8.28
CA LEU A 98 -10.73 -6.50 7.74
C LEU A 98 -10.26 -5.11 8.18
N ALA A 99 -9.90 -4.92 9.43
CA ALA A 99 -9.44 -3.62 9.94
C ALA A 99 -8.12 -3.20 9.29
N SER A 100 -7.12 -4.09 9.26
CA SER A 100 -5.83 -3.82 8.62
C SER A 100 -5.94 -3.63 7.11
N GLY A 101 -6.81 -4.40 6.45
CA GLY A 101 -7.07 -4.25 5.03
C GLY A 101 -7.77 -2.94 4.66
N LYS A 102 -8.75 -2.51 5.47
CA LYS A 102 -9.38 -1.18 5.29
C LYS A 102 -8.37 -0.05 5.49
N LEU A 103 -7.47 -0.17 6.48
CA LEU A 103 -6.39 0.79 6.67
C LEU A 103 -5.44 0.81 5.47
N GLN A 104 -5.02 -0.34 4.96
CA GLN A 104 -4.20 -0.44 3.76
C GLN A 104 -4.86 0.29 2.57
N ALA A 105 -6.16 0.08 2.35
CA ALA A 105 -6.90 0.73 1.27
C ALA A 105 -6.90 2.26 1.41
N LEU A 106 -7.05 2.79 2.64
CA LEU A 106 -6.97 4.22 2.92
C LEU A 106 -5.55 4.77 2.68
N CYS A 107 -4.52 4.00 3.01
CA CYS A 107 -3.14 4.37 2.74
C CYS A 107 -2.83 4.40 1.25
N TYR A 108 -3.28 3.42 0.47
CA TYR A 108 -3.19 3.47 -1.00
C TYR A 108 -3.90 4.70 -1.57
N LYS A 109 -5.11 4.97 -1.08
CA LYS A 109 -5.86 6.16 -1.47
C LYS A 109 -5.06 7.43 -1.22
N ALA A 110 -4.48 7.57 -0.03
CA ALA A 110 -3.71 8.76 0.34
C ALA A 110 -2.46 8.95 -0.55
N ASP A 111 -1.72 7.88 -0.83
CA ASP A 111 -0.54 7.93 -1.71
C ASP A 111 -0.91 8.29 -3.16
N ILE A 112 -1.91 7.59 -3.71
CA ILE A 112 -2.33 7.79 -5.09
C ILE A 112 -2.90 9.19 -5.29
N GLU A 113 -3.74 9.67 -4.37
CA GLU A 113 -4.29 11.03 -4.46
C GLU A 113 -3.22 12.10 -4.28
N ALA A 114 -2.19 11.90 -3.46
CA ALA A 114 -1.06 12.81 -3.35
C ALA A 114 -0.27 12.87 -4.67
N ALA A 115 -0.04 11.73 -5.33
CA ALA A 115 0.56 11.69 -6.65
C ALA A 115 -0.28 12.44 -7.71
N LEU A 116 -1.61 12.20 -7.72
CA LEU A 116 -2.54 12.86 -8.65
C LEU A 116 -2.66 14.37 -8.45
N ARG A 117 -2.51 14.87 -7.21
CA ARG A 117 -2.49 16.31 -6.92
C ARG A 117 -1.20 16.99 -7.34
N THR A 118 -0.12 16.24 -7.42
CA THR A 118 1.20 16.79 -7.69
C THR A 118 1.36 17.11 -9.18
N LYS A 119 1.56 18.38 -9.48
CA LYS A 119 1.84 18.83 -10.85
C LYS A 119 3.16 18.20 -11.35
N ASP A 120 3.17 17.81 -12.61
CA ASP A 120 4.34 17.21 -13.29
C ASP A 120 4.83 15.88 -12.67
N PHE A 121 3.99 15.24 -11.88
CA PHE A 121 4.26 13.89 -11.37
C PHE A 121 4.05 12.86 -12.47
N GLY A 122 5.06 12.03 -12.72
CA GLY A 122 5.03 11.06 -13.84
C GLY A 122 4.17 9.83 -13.59
N GLY A 123 3.90 9.49 -12.30
CA GLY A 123 3.10 8.33 -11.94
C GLY A 123 3.58 7.63 -10.68
N PHE A 124 3.03 6.46 -10.43
CA PHE A 124 3.40 5.62 -9.27
C PHE A 124 3.45 4.15 -9.67
N GLN A 125 4.24 3.39 -8.93
CA GLN A 125 4.35 1.94 -9.05
C GLN A 125 3.97 1.31 -7.72
N LEU A 126 3.04 0.35 -7.74
CA LEU A 126 2.75 -0.47 -6.57
C LEU A 126 3.92 -1.43 -6.31
N LEU A 127 4.24 -1.70 -5.05
CA LEU A 127 5.17 -2.78 -4.69
C LEU A 127 4.66 -4.12 -5.23
N GLY A 128 3.38 -4.42 -4.99
CA GLY A 128 2.74 -5.62 -5.51
C GLY A 128 1.22 -5.49 -5.50
N LEU A 129 0.58 -5.94 -6.58
CA LEU A 129 -0.87 -6.05 -6.64
C LEU A 129 -1.34 -7.28 -5.84
N SER A 130 -0.57 -8.37 -5.89
CA SER A 130 -0.78 -9.60 -5.12
C SER A 130 0.33 -9.79 -4.09
N ASP A 131 0.05 -10.56 -3.05
CA ASP A 131 1.07 -10.98 -2.11
C ASP A 131 2.15 -11.81 -2.77
N PHE A 132 3.38 -11.65 -2.31
CA PHE A 132 4.53 -12.40 -2.79
C PHE A 132 4.96 -13.44 -1.73
N PRO A 133 4.79 -14.75 -1.99
CA PRO A 133 5.12 -15.80 -1.01
C PRO A 133 6.59 -15.80 -0.56
N GLY A 134 7.50 -15.25 -1.37
CA GLY A 134 8.93 -15.12 -1.02
C GLY A 134 9.21 -14.12 0.10
N GLN A 135 8.25 -13.28 0.44
CA GLN A 135 8.31 -12.34 1.57
C GLN A 135 7.13 -12.61 2.52
N GLY A 136 7.14 -13.77 3.16
CA GLY A 136 5.99 -14.31 3.89
C GLY A 136 5.38 -13.47 5.00
N THR A 137 6.04 -12.39 5.43
CA THR A 137 5.50 -11.42 6.40
C THR A 137 5.05 -10.11 5.75
N ALA A 138 5.37 -9.90 4.47
CA ALA A 138 5.02 -8.70 3.72
C ALA A 138 3.72 -8.92 2.91
N LEU A 139 2.60 -9.07 3.60
CA LEU A 139 1.27 -9.26 3.01
C LEU A 139 0.71 -7.91 2.54
N VAL A 140 1.39 -7.31 1.57
CA VAL A 140 1.12 -5.93 1.10
C VAL A 140 0.25 -5.86 -0.15
N GLY A 141 -0.02 -6.99 -0.79
CA GLY A 141 -0.91 -7.05 -1.94
C GLY A 141 -2.36 -6.75 -1.57
N VAL A 142 -3.10 -6.16 -2.50
CA VAL A 142 -4.56 -6.02 -2.41
C VAL A 142 -5.23 -7.38 -2.66
N LEU A 143 -4.58 -8.20 -3.50
CA LEU A 143 -4.94 -9.59 -3.76
C LEU A 143 -4.03 -10.52 -2.95
N ASP A 144 -4.50 -11.73 -2.72
CA ASP A 144 -3.70 -12.79 -2.11
C ASP A 144 -2.64 -13.36 -3.10
N ALA A 145 -1.84 -14.30 -2.64
CA ALA A 145 -0.80 -14.94 -3.46
C ALA A 145 -1.35 -15.76 -4.64
N PHE A 146 -2.65 -16.03 -4.66
CA PHE A 146 -3.37 -16.75 -5.72
C PHE A 146 -4.18 -15.83 -6.63
N TRP A 147 -3.99 -14.49 -6.50
CA TRP A 147 -4.69 -13.46 -7.27
C TRP A 147 -6.18 -13.36 -6.97
N GLU A 148 -6.60 -13.79 -5.79
CA GLU A 148 -7.96 -13.71 -5.31
C GLU A 148 -8.16 -12.55 -4.33
N GLU A 149 -9.39 -12.09 -4.21
CA GLU A 149 -9.76 -10.99 -3.30
C GLU A 149 -9.59 -11.39 -1.83
N LYS A 150 -8.99 -10.51 -1.03
CA LYS A 150 -8.92 -10.66 0.43
C LYS A 150 -10.20 -10.21 1.16
N GLY A 151 -11.16 -9.65 0.45
CA GLY A 151 -12.51 -9.35 0.93
C GLY A 151 -12.69 -8.00 1.64
N TYR A 152 -11.66 -7.17 1.79
CA TYR A 152 -11.76 -5.88 2.49
C TYR A 152 -11.95 -4.67 1.55
N ILE A 153 -11.70 -4.80 0.26
CA ILE A 153 -11.94 -3.76 -0.74
C ILE A 153 -12.41 -4.40 -2.05
N ARG A 154 -13.31 -3.71 -2.74
CA ARG A 154 -13.81 -4.12 -4.06
C ARG A 154 -13.17 -3.28 -5.17
N PRO A 155 -13.11 -3.79 -6.40
CA PRO A 155 -12.58 -3.05 -7.55
C PRO A 155 -13.25 -1.68 -7.75
N GLU A 156 -14.57 -1.58 -7.50
CA GLU A 156 -15.34 -0.34 -7.64
C GLU A 156 -14.90 0.71 -6.59
N GLU A 157 -14.54 0.27 -5.37
CA GLU A 157 -14.03 1.16 -4.33
C GLU A 157 -12.63 1.65 -4.69
N TYR A 158 -11.76 0.76 -5.18
CA TYR A 158 -10.39 1.10 -5.59
C TYR A 158 -10.38 2.09 -6.76
N ARG A 159 -11.28 1.92 -7.74
CA ARG A 159 -11.44 2.82 -8.89
C ARG A 159 -11.83 4.24 -8.51
N ARG A 160 -12.35 4.50 -7.32
CA ARG A 160 -12.70 5.85 -6.87
C ARG A 160 -11.48 6.75 -6.70
N PHE A 161 -10.31 6.19 -6.44
CA PHE A 161 -9.06 6.93 -6.29
C PHE A 161 -7.94 6.47 -7.24
N CYS A 162 -8.15 5.41 -8.00
CA CYS A 162 -7.19 4.87 -8.98
C CYS A 162 -7.90 4.62 -10.31
N ASN A 163 -8.03 5.66 -11.13
CA ASN A 163 -8.72 5.62 -12.43
C ASN A 163 -8.16 6.73 -13.33
N SER A 164 -8.53 6.71 -14.60
CA SER A 164 -8.17 7.76 -15.58
C SER A 164 -8.70 9.15 -15.20
N THR A 165 -9.79 9.22 -14.45
CA THR A 165 -10.33 10.47 -13.91
C THR A 165 -10.73 10.24 -12.46
N VAL A 166 -10.15 11.02 -11.55
CA VAL A 166 -10.37 10.92 -10.11
C VAL A 166 -10.65 12.33 -9.56
N PRO A 167 -11.79 12.55 -8.87
CA PRO A 167 -12.01 13.80 -8.14
C PRO A 167 -11.10 13.83 -6.91
N VAL A 168 -10.15 14.75 -6.90
CA VAL A 168 -9.21 14.91 -5.80
C VAL A 168 -9.60 16.13 -4.97
N PRO A 169 -9.80 15.98 -3.64
CA PRO A 169 -10.06 17.13 -2.80
C PRO A 169 -8.86 18.08 -2.81
N VAL A 170 -9.16 19.36 -2.99
CA VAL A 170 -8.17 20.44 -2.89
C VAL A 170 -8.52 21.26 -1.66
N SER A 171 -7.57 21.49 -0.77
CA SER A 171 -7.76 22.38 0.35
C SER A 171 -7.79 23.82 -0.16
N TYR A 172 -8.90 24.49 0.01
CA TYR A 172 -8.95 25.95 -0.13
C TYR A 172 -8.50 26.53 1.21
N THR A 173 -7.25 26.98 1.26
CA THR A 173 -6.84 27.90 2.32
C THR A 173 -7.45 29.26 2.02
N HIS A 174 -8.47 29.64 2.77
CA HIS A 174 -8.90 31.03 2.85
C HIS A 174 -7.96 31.81 3.74
#